data_fb7472908c7e06c56ed1a0356e00150a
#
_entry.id   fb7472908c7e06c56ed1a0356e00150a
#
_cell.length_a   1.000
_cell.length_b   1.000
_cell.length_c   1.000
_cell.angle_alpha   90.00
_cell.angle_beta   90.00
_cell.angle_gamma   90.00
#
_symmetry.space_group_name_H-M   'P 1'
#
loop_
_entity.id
_entity.type
_entity.pdbx_description
1 polymer ?
#
loop_
_entity_poly.entity_id
_entity_poly.type
_entity_poly.pdbx_seq_one_letter_code
_entity_poly.pdbx_strand_id
1 'polypeptide(L)'
;KLLNKYIDVEFEHNKALPVISNQKMNDYLKELAELAEIDELVTQTYFKGNERIEEVLPKYSLMSTHAGRRTFVCNALSLGIPPQVVMKWTGHSDYKAMKPYIDIADEIKATAMEKFDSF
;
A
#
# COMPACT_ATOMS: atom_id res chain seq x y z
N LYS A 1 2.61 -24.40 3.45
CA LYS A 1 1.17 -24.70 3.17
C LYS A 1 0.73 -24.24 1.76
N LEU A 2 0.99 -22.98 1.37
CA LEU A 2 0.57 -22.44 0.05
C LEU A 2 1.24 -23.18 -1.12
N LEU A 3 2.56 -23.36 -1.08
CA LEU A 3 3.30 -24.06 -2.14
C LEU A 3 2.86 -25.52 -2.30
N ASN A 4 2.56 -26.22 -1.20
CA ASN A 4 2.10 -27.59 -1.27
C ASN A 4 0.72 -27.75 -1.96
N LYS A 5 -0.09 -26.68 -1.98
CA LYS A 5 -1.38 -26.69 -2.68
C LYS A 5 -1.24 -26.77 -4.20
N TYR A 6 -0.11 -26.31 -4.72
CA TYR A 6 0.14 -26.18 -6.15
C TYR A 6 1.32 -27.07 -6.63
N ILE A 7 1.78 -28.00 -5.79
CA ILE A 7 2.98 -28.81 -6.07
C ILE A 7 2.83 -29.70 -7.32
N ASP A 8 1.60 -30.14 -7.58
CA ASP A 8 1.27 -31.02 -8.71
C ASP A 8 0.63 -30.24 -9.89
N VAL A 9 0.66 -28.90 -9.85
CA VAL A 9 0.07 -28.06 -10.89
C VAL A 9 1.18 -27.42 -11.72
N GLU A 10 1.23 -27.75 -13.00
CA GLU A 10 2.12 -27.08 -13.95
C GLU A 10 1.50 -25.78 -14.45
N PHE A 11 2.21 -24.66 -14.28
CA PHE A 11 1.85 -23.37 -14.83
C PHE A 11 2.76 -22.99 -16.01
N GLU A 12 2.24 -22.22 -16.94
CA GLU A 12 3.02 -21.69 -18.06
C GLU A 12 4.30 -21.01 -17.56
N HIS A 13 5.39 -21.21 -18.29
CA HIS A 13 6.72 -20.69 -17.97
C HIS A 13 7.32 -21.16 -16.63
N ASN A 14 6.99 -22.37 -16.19
CA ASN A 14 7.50 -22.97 -14.95
C ASN A 14 7.28 -22.10 -13.70
N LYS A 15 6.16 -21.38 -13.65
CA LYS A 15 5.80 -20.58 -12.46
C LYS A 15 5.39 -21.50 -11.31
N ALA A 16 5.83 -21.20 -10.10
CA ALA A 16 5.44 -21.95 -8.90
C ALA A 16 4.00 -21.65 -8.41
N LEU A 17 3.39 -20.56 -8.88
CA LEU A 17 2.06 -20.08 -8.47
C LEU A 17 1.32 -19.45 -9.65
N PRO A 18 -0.03 -19.45 -9.65
CA PRO A 18 -0.84 -18.75 -10.66
C PRO A 18 -0.76 -17.24 -10.49
N VAL A 19 0.31 -16.63 -10.98
CA VAL A 19 0.52 -15.19 -10.87
C VAL A 19 0.11 -14.50 -12.15
N ILE A 20 -0.85 -13.58 -12.06
CA ILE A 20 -1.25 -12.69 -13.15
C ILE A 20 -0.23 -11.55 -13.32
N SER A 21 -0.27 -10.86 -14.47
CA SER A 21 0.60 -9.71 -14.70
C SER A 21 0.30 -8.58 -13.71
N ASN A 22 1.31 -7.74 -13.43
CA ASN A 22 1.16 -6.60 -12.52
C ASN A 22 0.08 -5.62 -12.99
N GLN A 23 -0.03 -5.43 -14.31
CA GLN A 23 -1.07 -4.59 -14.91
C GLN A 23 -2.47 -5.14 -14.62
N LYS A 24 -2.72 -6.41 -14.95
CA LYS A 24 -4.01 -7.06 -14.66
C LYS A 24 -4.36 -7.04 -13.18
N MET A 25 -3.36 -7.24 -12.29
CA MET A 25 -3.58 -7.15 -10.85
C MET A 25 -4.05 -5.75 -10.45
N ASN A 26 -3.41 -4.69 -10.98
CA ASN A 26 -3.81 -3.32 -10.68
C ASN A 26 -5.21 -2.99 -11.23
N ASP A 27 -5.56 -3.50 -12.42
CA ASP A 27 -6.89 -3.30 -13.01
C ASP A 27 -7.96 -3.97 -12.14
N TYR A 28 -7.74 -5.20 -11.71
CA TYR A 28 -8.65 -5.91 -10.80
C TYR A 28 -8.74 -5.27 -9.40
N LEU A 29 -7.66 -4.68 -8.90
CA LEU A 29 -7.70 -3.94 -7.64
C LEU A 29 -8.56 -2.69 -7.73
N LYS A 30 -8.55 -1.99 -8.86
CA LYS A 30 -9.41 -0.82 -9.10
C LYS A 30 -10.87 -1.25 -9.20
N GLU A 31 -11.17 -2.27 -10.00
CA GLU A 31 -12.50 -2.84 -10.12
C GLU A 31 -13.05 -3.30 -8.77
N LEU A 32 -12.25 -4.01 -7.98
CA LEU A 32 -12.63 -4.46 -6.64
C LEU A 32 -12.90 -3.27 -5.71
N ALA A 33 -12.08 -2.22 -5.77
CA ALA A 33 -12.26 -1.03 -4.95
C ALA A 33 -13.50 -0.23 -5.36
N GLU A 34 -13.83 -0.18 -6.66
CA GLU A 34 -15.06 0.40 -7.18
C GLU A 34 -16.29 -0.39 -6.68
N LEU A 35 -16.26 -1.72 -6.77
CA LEU A 35 -17.31 -2.59 -6.24
C LEU A 35 -17.48 -2.48 -4.71
N ALA A 36 -16.40 -2.15 -4.01
CA ALA A 36 -16.42 -1.89 -2.57
C ALA A 36 -16.83 -0.45 -2.21
N GLU A 37 -17.30 0.33 -3.19
CA GLU A 37 -17.75 1.72 -3.01
C GLU A 37 -16.69 2.65 -2.39
N ILE A 38 -15.41 2.42 -2.73
CA ILE A 38 -14.30 3.31 -2.33
C ILE A 38 -14.20 4.46 -3.35
N ASP A 39 -15.24 5.27 -3.42
CA ASP A 39 -15.48 6.28 -4.46
C ASP A 39 -15.19 7.73 -4.01
N GLU A 40 -14.72 7.91 -2.76
CA GLU A 40 -14.30 9.21 -2.26
C GLU A 40 -13.43 9.96 -3.27
N LEU A 41 -13.75 11.22 -3.54
CA LEU A 41 -12.99 12.06 -4.45
C LEU A 41 -11.71 12.55 -3.80
N VAL A 42 -10.58 12.32 -4.48
CA VAL A 42 -9.25 12.73 -4.04
C VAL A 42 -8.65 13.68 -5.06
N THR A 43 -8.18 14.83 -4.61
CA THR A 43 -7.44 15.78 -5.45
C THR A 43 -5.98 15.36 -5.52
N GLN A 44 -5.52 15.03 -6.72
CA GLN A 44 -4.12 14.77 -7.00
C GLN A 44 -3.47 15.99 -7.63
N THR A 45 -2.42 16.52 -7.00
CA THR A 45 -1.65 17.66 -7.51
C THR A 45 -0.31 17.16 -8.04
N TYR A 46 0.01 17.51 -9.26
CA TYR A 46 1.33 17.24 -9.84
C TYR A 46 1.79 18.40 -10.74
N PHE A 47 3.08 18.43 -11.05
CA PHE A 47 3.67 19.48 -11.88
C PHE A 47 4.08 18.92 -13.24
N LYS A 48 3.69 19.61 -14.32
CA LYS A 48 4.17 19.37 -15.66
C LYS A 48 5.00 20.58 -16.11
N GLY A 49 6.32 20.45 -15.94
CA GLY A 49 7.22 21.60 -16.03
C GLY A 49 6.95 22.58 -14.89
N ASN A 50 6.62 23.83 -15.22
CA ASN A 50 6.29 24.88 -14.23
C ASN A 50 4.77 25.03 -13.99
N GLU A 51 3.95 24.24 -14.65
CA GLU A 51 2.50 24.28 -14.52
C GLU A 51 2.04 23.31 -13.43
N ARG A 52 1.28 23.83 -12.47
CA ARG A 52 0.62 23.01 -11.44
C ARG A 52 -0.70 22.49 -11.99
N ILE A 53 -0.86 21.18 -12.01
CA ILE A 53 -2.07 20.50 -12.47
C ILE A 53 -2.74 19.87 -11.27
N GLU A 54 -4.05 20.11 -11.13
CA GLU A 54 -4.90 19.46 -10.14
C GLU A 54 -5.94 18.62 -10.87
N GLU A 55 -6.01 17.35 -10.49
CA GLU A 55 -6.94 16.38 -11.04
C GLU A 55 -7.74 15.77 -9.90
N VAL A 56 -9.07 15.78 -10.03
CA VAL A 56 -9.97 15.17 -9.06
C VAL A 56 -10.39 13.80 -9.56
N LEU A 57 -10.01 12.76 -8.84
CA LEU A 57 -10.22 11.38 -9.21
C LEU A 57 -10.89 10.60 -8.08
N PRO A 58 -11.73 9.59 -8.39
CA PRO A 58 -12.24 8.70 -7.38
C PRO A 58 -11.10 7.83 -6.82
N LYS A 59 -11.12 7.58 -5.51
CA LYS A 59 -10.05 6.91 -4.77
C LYS A 59 -9.73 5.52 -5.33
N TYR A 60 -10.75 4.77 -5.80
CA TYR A 60 -10.54 3.46 -6.42
C TYR A 60 -9.61 3.51 -7.64
N SER A 61 -9.65 4.58 -8.43
CA SER A 61 -8.81 4.73 -9.62
C SER A 61 -7.32 4.82 -9.31
N LEU A 62 -6.96 5.18 -8.08
CA LEU A 62 -5.60 5.30 -7.56
C LEU A 62 -5.09 4.00 -6.90
N MET A 63 -5.94 2.98 -6.78
CA MET A 63 -5.57 1.71 -6.15
C MET A 63 -4.58 0.93 -7.00
N SER A 64 -3.58 0.38 -6.32
CA SER A 64 -2.54 -0.44 -6.96
C SER A 64 -1.92 -1.41 -5.94
N THR A 65 -1.17 -2.39 -6.42
CA THR A 65 -0.39 -3.30 -5.57
C THR A 65 0.56 -2.56 -4.64
N HIS A 66 1.05 -1.39 -5.07
CA HIS A 66 1.91 -0.54 -4.26
C HIS A 66 1.17 0.04 -3.04
N ALA A 67 -0.13 0.30 -3.14
CA ALA A 67 -0.94 0.73 -2.01
C ALA A 67 -0.95 -0.31 -0.88
N GLY A 68 -1.07 -1.60 -1.21
CA GLY A 68 -0.99 -2.68 -0.23
C GLY A 68 0.35 -2.69 0.52
N ARG A 69 1.46 -2.48 -0.19
CA ARG A 69 2.80 -2.36 0.42
C ARG A 69 2.87 -1.16 1.37
N ARG A 70 2.35 0.00 0.96
CA ARG A 70 2.32 1.21 1.79
C ARG A 70 1.49 0.98 3.06
N THR A 71 0.31 0.38 2.93
CA THR A 71 -0.56 0.03 4.07
C THR A 71 0.15 -0.92 5.03
N PHE A 72 0.84 -1.95 4.54
CA PHE A 72 1.63 -2.85 5.38
C PHE A 72 2.68 -2.09 6.19
N VAL A 73 3.43 -1.20 5.53
CA VAL A 73 4.48 -0.41 6.20
C VAL A 73 3.88 0.48 7.29
N CYS A 74 2.83 1.25 6.98
CA CYS A 74 2.16 2.12 7.96
C CYS A 74 1.63 1.32 9.16
N ASN A 75 0.93 0.21 8.90
CA ASN A 75 0.38 -0.62 9.97
C ASN A 75 1.48 -1.24 10.85
N ALA A 76 2.57 -1.74 10.23
CA ALA A 76 3.68 -2.29 10.99
C ALA A 76 4.33 -1.26 11.92
N LEU A 77 4.54 -0.04 11.42
CA LEU A 77 5.09 1.06 12.20
C LEU A 77 4.13 1.53 13.30
N SER A 78 2.82 1.62 13.03
CA SER A 78 1.82 2.00 14.03
C SER A 78 1.71 0.98 15.16
N LEU A 79 1.95 -0.30 14.88
CA LEU A 79 2.06 -1.37 15.88
C LEU A 79 3.38 -1.31 16.69
N GLY A 80 4.25 -0.34 16.44
CA GLY A 80 5.51 -0.17 17.15
C GLY A 80 6.67 -1.03 16.65
N ILE A 81 6.52 -1.69 15.48
CA ILE A 81 7.63 -2.44 14.90
C ILE A 81 8.73 -1.47 14.44
N PRO A 82 10.00 -1.68 14.83
CA PRO A 82 11.06 -0.76 14.48
C PRO A 82 11.23 -0.59 12.97
N PRO A 83 11.43 0.64 12.45
CA PRO A 83 11.57 0.91 11.02
C PRO A 83 12.64 0.04 10.34
N GLN A 84 13.75 -0.24 11.02
CA GLN A 84 14.84 -1.06 10.49
C GLN A 84 14.39 -2.50 10.20
N VAL A 85 13.47 -3.03 11.00
CA VAL A 85 12.90 -4.37 10.79
C VAL A 85 11.96 -4.36 9.59
N VAL A 86 11.07 -3.34 9.52
CA VAL A 86 10.14 -3.17 8.40
C VAL A 86 10.89 -2.98 7.07
N MET A 87 11.99 -2.21 7.08
CA MET A 87 12.86 -2.03 5.92
C MET A 87 13.43 -3.36 5.40
N LYS A 88 13.87 -4.25 6.28
CA LYS A 88 14.37 -5.58 5.89
C LYS A 88 13.29 -6.42 5.23
N TRP A 89 12.05 -6.40 5.74
CA TRP A 89 10.94 -7.15 5.16
C TRP A 89 10.50 -6.62 3.81
N THR A 90 10.55 -5.31 3.65
CA THR A 90 10.09 -4.62 2.45
C THR A 90 11.19 -4.34 1.43
N GLY A 91 12.46 -4.60 1.78
CA GLY A 91 13.60 -4.37 0.89
C GLY A 91 13.90 -2.89 0.65
N HIS A 92 13.53 -2.00 1.57
CA HIS A 92 13.94 -0.60 1.50
C HIS A 92 15.39 -0.45 1.92
N SER A 93 16.22 0.13 1.06
CA SER A 93 17.64 0.39 1.33
C SER A 93 17.90 1.76 1.96
N ASP A 94 16.98 2.71 1.80
CA ASP A 94 17.13 4.08 2.27
C ASP A 94 16.08 4.42 3.33
N TYR A 95 16.54 4.91 4.48
CA TYR A 95 15.69 5.38 5.56
C TYR A 95 14.83 6.60 5.16
N LYS A 96 15.32 7.45 4.25
CA LYS A 96 14.54 8.58 3.73
C LYS A 96 13.24 8.14 3.07
N ALA A 97 13.25 6.98 2.41
CA ALA A 97 12.05 6.40 1.82
C ALA A 97 11.02 5.95 2.85
N MET A 98 11.43 5.71 4.11
CA MET A 98 10.55 5.34 5.21
C MET A 98 9.95 6.53 5.95
N LYS A 99 10.57 7.72 5.85
CA LYS A 99 10.18 8.90 6.63
C LYS A 99 8.70 9.25 6.51
N PRO A 100 8.08 9.31 5.31
CA PRO A 100 6.65 9.62 5.18
C PRO A 100 5.74 8.63 5.91
N TYR A 101 6.14 7.36 5.99
CA TYR A 101 5.37 6.33 6.68
C TYR A 101 5.54 6.40 8.20
N ILE A 102 6.72 6.81 8.66
CA ILE A 102 6.99 7.04 10.09
C ILE A 102 6.15 8.22 10.58
N ASP A 103 6.15 9.33 9.84
CA ASP A 103 5.37 10.52 10.17
C ASP A 103 3.86 10.17 10.31
N ILE A 104 3.29 9.41 9.37
CA ILE A 104 1.90 8.91 9.44
C ILE A 104 1.67 8.00 10.65
N ALA A 105 2.62 7.10 10.94
CA ALA A 105 2.49 6.19 12.07
C ALA A 105 2.57 6.93 13.41
N ASP A 106 3.35 7.99 13.51
CA ASP A 106 3.46 8.82 14.71
C ASP A 106 2.20 9.67 14.91
N GLU A 107 1.57 10.16 13.85
CA GLU A 107 0.24 10.80 13.91
C GLU A 107 -0.83 9.84 14.46
N ILE A 108 -0.87 8.61 13.98
CA ILE A 108 -1.80 7.57 14.47
C ILE A 108 -1.56 7.29 15.96
N LYS A 109 -0.31 7.22 16.40
CA LYS A 109 0.05 7.01 17.81
C LYS A 109 -0.33 8.20 18.69
N ALA A 110 -0.12 9.43 18.23
CA ALA A 110 -0.52 10.63 18.94
C ALA A 110 -2.04 10.66 19.18
N THR A 111 -2.84 10.39 18.15
CA THR A 111 -4.30 10.28 18.27
C THR A 111 -4.73 9.15 19.23
N ALA A 112 -3.96 8.06 19.32
CA ALA A 112 -4.22 6.99 20.28
C ALA A 112 -3.91 7.41 21.73
N MET A 113 -2.88 8.26 21.93
CA MET A 113 -2.56 8.81 23.27
C MET A 113 -3.62 9.77 23.77
N GLU A 114 -4.21 10.61 22.93
CA GLU A 114 -5.31 11.51 23.30
C GLU A 114 -6.51 10.74 23.90
N LYS A 115 -6.71 9.48 23.46
CA LYS A 115 -7.76 8.62 24.05
C LYS A 115 -7.42 8.15 25.47
N PHE A 116 -6.16 8.09 25.84
CA PHE A 116 -5.72 7.78 27.22
C PHE A 116 -5.96 8.96 28.17
N ASP A 117 -5.79 10.19 27.69
CA ASP A 117 -5.98 11.40 28.49
C ASP A 117 -7.49 11.68 28.79
N SER A 118 -8.40 10.94 28.14
CA SER A 118 -9.84 11.05 28.34
C SER A 118 -10.40 10.11 29.43
N PHE A 119 -9.54 9.34 30.12
CA PHE A 119 -9.85 8.53 31.29
C PHE A 119 -9.51 9.29 32.58
#